data_f2b378bc2f1ced57da97f9b6d60b183f
#
_entry.id   f2b378bc2f1ced57da97f9b6d60b183f
#
_cell.length_a   1.000
_cell.length_b   1.000
_cell.length_c   1.000
_cell.angle_alpha   90.00
_cell.angle_beta   90.00
_cell.angle_gamma   90.00
#
_symmetry.space_group_name_H-M   'P 1'
#
loop_
_entity.id
_entity.type
_entity.pdbx_description
1 polymer ?
#
loop_
_entity_poly.entity_id
_entity_poly.type
_entity_poly.pdbx_seq_one_letter_code
_entity_poly.pdbx_strand_id
1 'polypeptide(L)'
;MAVLLGPLAWLDFRDGGLFLIPPFAATLTILVYQPNVSIAQPIAVVCGSLFGAAIGTALSVLLGFGPGIALLAALTAVVILPLLRVFHLPGVALAMCPALLHSGAWFAILVVLPFTLAAVISRAVLSRLVSSWSRYPAPF
;
A
#
# COMPACT_ATOMS: atom_id res chain seq x y z
N MET A 1 7.37 -6.84 -13.06
CA MET A 1 7.55 -7.06 -11.61
C MET A 1 8.97 -6.69 -11.17
N ALA A 2 10.02 -7.29 -11.74
CA ALA A 2 11.41 -6.99 -11.37
C ALA A 2 11.81 -5.51 -11.51
N VAL A 3 11.33 -4.82 -12.54
CA VAL A 3 11.59 -3.39 -12.78
C VAL A 3 10.99 -2.48 -11.69
N LEU A 4 9.92 -2.93 -11.03
CA LEU A 4 9.28 -2.18 -9.94
C LEU A 4 9.84 -2.56 -8.57
N LEU A 5 10.18 -3.83 -8.38
CA LEU A 5 10.74 -4.33 -7.11
C LEU A 5 12.24 -4.08 -6.98
N GLY A 6 12.98 -4.04 -8.09
CA GLY A 6 14.44 -3.85 -8.06
C GLY A 6 14.89 -2.55 -7.38
N PRO A 7 14.36 -1.37 -7.79
CA PRO A 7 14.68 -0.10 -7.11
C PRO A 7 14.27 -0.08 -5.64
N LEU A 8 13.15 -0.73 -5.29
CA LEU A 8 12.69 -0.84 -3.91
C LEU A 8 13.60 -1.72 -3.08
N ALA A 9 14.05 -2.85 -3.64
CA ALA A 9 15.03 -3.72 -2.99
C ALA A 9 16.36 -3.01 -2.73
N TRP A 10 16.78 -2.17 -3.69
CA TRP A 10 18.00 -1.37 -3.52
C TRP A 10 17.86 -0.29 -2.44
N LEU A 11 16.72 0.40 -2.39
CA LEU A 11 16.41 1.37 -1.31
C LEU A 11 16.33 0.67 0.05
N ASP A 12 15.69 -0.50 0.09
CA ASP A 12 15.51 -1.30 1.29
C ASP A 12 16.87 -1.75 1.88
N PHE A 13 17.79 -2.12 1.01
CA PHE A 13 19.16 -2.46 1.41
C PHE A 13 19.91 -1.28 2.04
N ARG A 14 19.62 -0.04 1.60
CA ARG A 14 20.24 1.17 2.14
C ARG A 14 19.64 1.66 3.46
N ASP A 15 18.33 1.54 3.60
CA ASP A 15 17.54 2.27 4.63
C ASP A 15 16.90 1.36 5.68
N GLY A 16 17.31 0.07 5.72
CA GLY A 16 16.98 -0.83 6.83
C GLY A 16 15.63 -1.54 6.77
N GLY A 17 15.09 -1.82 5.58
CA GLY A 17 14.03 -2.83 5.46
C GLY A 17 12.59 -2.32 5.46
N LEU A 18 12.33 -1.03 5.18
CA LEU A 18 10.97 -0.45 5.20
C LEU A 18 10.25 -0.48 3.84
N PHE A 19 10.96 -0.73 2.73
CA PHE A 19 10.39 -0.65 1.38
C PHE A 19 9.99 -2.00 0.78
N LEU A 20 10.51 -3.10 1.30
CA LEU A 20 10.20 -4.48 0.85
C LEU A 20 9.20 -5.19 1.76
N ILE A 21 8.32 -4.45 2.43
CA ILE A 21 7.31 -5.08 3.27
C ILE A 21 6.24 -5.81 2.43
N PRO A 22 5.72 -6.94 2.91
CA PRO A 22 4.77 -7.78 2.17
C PRO A 22 3.57 -7.04 1.56
N PRO A 23 2.97 -6.04 2.20
CA PRO A 23 1.87 -5.27 1.60
C PRO A 23 2.21 -4.59 0.28
N PHE A 24 3.45 -4.14 0.09
CA PHE A 24 3.88 -3.51 -1.15
C PHE A 24 4.00 -4.53 -2.29
N ALA A 25 4.55 -5.71 -2.01
CA ALA A 25 4.58 -6.79 -2.99
C ALA A 25 3.16 -7.23 -3.39
N ALA A 26 2.23 -7.30 -2.44
CA ALA A 26 0.83 -7.61 -2.69
C ALA A 26 0.16 -6.53 -3.57
N THR A 27 0.39 -5.24 -3.31
CA THR A 27 -0.09 -4.13 -4.13
C THR A 27 0.40 -4.26 -5.59
N LEU A 28 1.69 -4.49 -5.79
CA LEU A 28 2.25 -4.66 -7.14
C LEU A 28 1.69 -5.89 -7.86
N THR A 29 1.48 -6.99 -7.14
CA THR A 29 0.87 -8.20 -7.68
C THR A 29 -0.55 -7.93 -8.17
N ILE A 30 -1.37 -7.27 -7.37
CA ILE A 30 -2.75 -6.89 -7.75
C ILE A 30 -2.73 -5.97 -8.98
N LEU A 31 -1.88 -4.95 -9.01
CA LEU A 31 -1.75 -4.04 -10.14
C LEU A 31 -1.32 -4.72 -11.45
N VAL A 32 -0.50 -5.77 -11.37
CA VAL A 32 -0.02 -6.50 -12.54
C VAL A 32 -1.05 -7.51 -13.03
N TYR A 33 -1.60 -8.34 -12.13
CA TYR A 33 -2.43 -9.48 -12.50
C TYR A 33 -3.93 -9.20 -12.51
N GLN A 34 -4.39 -8.22 -11.73
CA GLN A 34 -5.80 -7.86 -11.59
C GLN A 34 -6.07 -6.36 -11.71
N PRO A 35 -5.58 -5.69 -12.77
CA PRO A 35 -5.66 -4.23 -12.87
C PRO A 35 -7.08 -3.68 -13.03
N ASN A 36 -8.04 -4.53 -13.39
CA ASN A 36 -9.43 -4.12 -13.69
C ASN A 36 -10.36 -4.21 -12.48
N VAL A 37 -9.91 -4.78 -11.36
CA VAL A 37 -10.75 -4.85 -10.14
C VAL A 37 -10.77 -3.49 -9.42
N SER A 38 -11.86 -3.22 -8.71
CA SER A 38 -12.05 -1.94 -7.99
C SER A 38 -10.94 -1.64 -6.98
N ILE A 39 -10.45 -2.68 -6.29
CA ILE A 39 -9.38 -2.56 -5.28
C ILE A 39 -8.00 -2.23 -5.87
N ALA A 40 -7.83 -2.36 -7.20
CA ALA A 40 -6.61 -2.02 -7.93
C ALA A 40 -6.66 -0.61 -8.54
N GLN A 41 -7.80 0.09 -8.48
CA GLN A 41 -7.91 1.42 -9.07
C GLN A 41 -7.06 2.46 -8.32
N PRO A 42 -6.57 3.51 -8.99
CA PRO A 42 -5.63 4.48 -8.39
C PRO A 42 -6.08 5.04 -7.05
N ILE A 43 -7.36 5.42 -6.94
CA ILE A 43 -7.94 5.97 -5.71
C ILE A 43 -7.89 4.93 -4.58
N ALA A 44 -8.28 3.69 -4.86
CA ALA A 44 -8.27 2.62 -3.86
C ALA A 44 -6.82 2.32 -3.42
N VAL A 45 -5.89 2.21 -4.36
CA VAL A 45 -4.48 1.92 -4.06
C VAL A 45 -3.84 3.03 -3.24
N VAL A 46 -3.93 4.28 -3.69
CA VAL A 46 -3.26 5.41 -3.00
C VAL A 46 -3.97 5.73 -1.68
N CYS A 47 -5.27 6.04 -1.74
CA CYS A 47 -5.99 6.45 -0.54
C CYS A 47 -6.20 5.30 0.44
N GLY A 48 -6.49 4.08 -0.04
CA GLY A 48 -6.68 2.92 0.82
C GLY A 48 -5.40 2.53 1.57
N SER A 49 -4.25 2.59 0.91
CA SER A 49 -2.96 2.36 1.57
C SER A 49 -2.61 3.46 2.55
N LEU A 50 -2.82 4.73 2.15
CA LEU A 50 -2.52 5.88 2.99
C LEU A 50 -3.38 5.91 4.26
N PHE A 51 -4.71 5.73 4.11
CA PHE A 51 -5.62 5.67 5.26
C PHE A 51 -5.36 4.45 6.14
N GLY A 52 -5.06 3.29 5.56
CA GLY A 52 -4.66 2.11 6.33
C GLY A 52 -3.43 2.41 7.20
N ALA A 53 -2.35 2.91 6.61
CA ALA A 53 -1.15 3.29 7.34
C ALA A 53 -1.41 4.39 8.39
N ALA A 54 -2.25 5.38 8.08
CA ALA A 54 -2.62 6.45 9.01
C ALA A 54 -3.40 5.92 10.22
N ILE A 55 -4.35 5.00 10.02
CA ILE A 55 -5.08 4.32 11.11
C ILE A 55 -4.09 3.58 12.01
N GLY A 56 -3.19 2.79 11.41
CA GLY A 56 -2.17 2.06 12.18
C GLY A 56 -1.24 2.98 12.94
N THR A 57 -0.77 4.06 12.32
CA THR A 57 0.07 5.06 12.97
C THR A 57 -0.65 5.73 14.15
N ALA A 58 -1.90 6.16 13.95
CA ALA A 58 -2.69 6.80 15.00
C ALA A 58 -2.88 5.88 16.20
N LEU A 59 -3.27 4.63 15.97
CA LEU A 59 -3.46 3.64 17.04
C LEU A 59 -2.14 3.32 17.75
N SER A 60 -1.02 3.23 17.01
CA SER A 60 0.29 2.98 17.62
C SER A 60 0.76 4.15 18.47
N VAL A 61 0.51 5.38 18.07
CA VAL A 61 0.85 6.58 18.86
C VAL A 61 -0.01 6.67 20.12
N LEU A 62 -1.30 6.33 20.02
CA LEU A 62 -2.26 6.47 21.14
C LEU A 62 -2.20 5.32 22.13
N LEU A 63 -2.00 4.10 21.66
CA LEU A 63 -2.17 2.88 22.46
C LEU A 63 -0.86 2.09 22.62
N GLY A 64 0.21 2.48 21.93
CA GLY A 64 1.50 1.79 21.95
C GLY A 64 1.67 0.81 20.79
N PHE A 65 2.62 -0.11 20.95
CA PHE A 65 3.06 -1.04 19.91
C PHE A 65 2.76 -2.49 20.29
N GLY A 66 2.77 -3.37 19.31
CA GLY A 66 2.65 -4.80 19.52
C GLY A 66 1.51 -5.45 18.71
N PRO A 67 1.44 -6.79 18.75
CA PRO A 67 0.51 -7.56 17.92
C PRO A 67 -0.98 -7.28 18.22
N GLY A 68 -1.33 -6.96 19.44
CA GLY A 68 -2.71 -6.60 19.82
C GLY A 68 -3.16 -5.28 19.16
N ILE A 69 -2.27 -4.28 19.14
CA ILE A 69 -2.54 -2.99 18.48
C ILE A 69 -2.56 -3.17 16.96
N ALA A 70 -1.68 -4.00 16.42
CA ALA A 70 -1.69 -4.33 14.98
C ALA A 70 -3.01 -5.00 14.56
N LEU A 71 -3.52 -5.94 15.35
CA LEU A 71 -4.82 -6.56 15.12
C LEU A 71 -5.95 -5.53 15.16
N LEU A 72 -5.97 -4.68 16.17
CA LEU A 72 -6.97 -3.61 16.29
C LEU A 72 -6.93 -2.68 15.09
N ALA A 73 -5.73 -2.30 14.62
CA ALA A 73 -5.55 -1.45 13.44
C ALA A 73 -6.09 -2.12 12.16
N ALA A 74 -5.82 -3.41 11.97
CA ALA A 74 -6.35 -4.17 10.83
C ALA A 74 -7.89 -4.25 10.87
N LEU A 75 -8.49 -4.57 12.01
CA LEU A 75 -9.95 -4.63 12.18
C LEU A 75 -10.60 -3.27 11.92
N THR A 76 -9.99 -2.20 12.43
CA THR A 76 -10.45 -0.82 12.18
C THR A 76 -10.38 -0.48 10.68
N ALA A 77 -9.27 -0.82 10.01
CA ALA A 77 -9.10 -0.58 8.59
C ALA A 77 -10.10 -1.38 7.73
N VAL A 78 -10.37 -2.65 8.05
CA VAL A 78 -11.36 -3.48 7.36
C VAL A 78 -12.75 -2.86 7.39
N VAL A 79 -13.11 -2.15 8.45
CA VAL A 79 -14.40 -1.48 8.58
C VAL A 79 -14.38 -0.10 7.89
N ILE A 80 -13.36 0.69 8.13
CA ILE A 80 -13.31 2.09 7.67
C ILE A 80 -13.06 2.20 6.16
N LEU A 81 -12.13 1.43 5.59
CA LEU A 81 -11.77 1.59 4.17
C LEU A 81 -12.93 1.33 3.20
N PRO A 82 -13.80 0.31 3.39
CA PRO A 82 -15.00 0.13 2.56
C PRO A 82 -16.01 1.27 2.73
N LEU A 83 -16.20 1.78 3.95
CA LEU A 83 -17.09 2.91 4.21
C LEU A 83 -16.66 4.17 3.46
N LEU A 84 -15.36 4.38 3.34
CA LEU A 84 -14.77 5.47 2.55
C LEU A 84 -14.72 5.18 1.04
N ARG A 85 -15.15 3.98 0.59
CA ARG A 85 -15.08 3.51 -0.81
C ARG A 85 -13.66 3.48 -1.38
N VAL A 86 -12.66 3.32 -0.52
CA VAL A 86 -11.23 3.23 -0.90
C VAL A 86 -10.63 1.89 -0.46
N PHE A 87 -11.43 0.84 -0.43
CA PHE A 87 -10.98 -0.47 0.01
C PHE A 87 -9.85 -0.99 -0.88
N HIS A 88 -8.68 -1.17 -0.28
CA HIS A 88 -7.49 -1.79 -0.86
C HIS A 88 -6.95 -2.81 0.11
N LEU A 89 -6.95 -4.08 -0.28
CA LEU A 89 -6.59 -5.18 0.63
C LEU A 89 -5.20 -5.00 1.28
N PRO A 90 -4.13 -4.67 0.52
CA PRO A 90 -2.82 -4.38 1.13
C PRO A 90 -2.83 -3.17 2.08
N GLY A 91 -3.78 -2.24 1.94
CA GLY A 91 -3.96 -1.11 2.86
C GLY A 91 -4.35 -1.56 4.27
N VAL A 92 -5.12 -2.65 4.39
CA VAL A 92 -5.42 -3.28 5.69
C VAL A 92 -4.15 -3.84 6.33
N ALA A 93 -3.30 -4.50 5.55
CA ALA A 93 -2.03 -5.01 6.03
C ALA A 93 -1.06 -3.86 6.40
N LEU A 94 -1.09 -2.74 5.67
CA LEU A 94 -0.31 -1.53 6.00
C LEU A 94 -0.75 -0.90 7.33
N ALA A 95 -2.00 -1.07 7.75
CA ALA A 95 -2.44 -0.61 9.06
C ALA A 95 -1.75 -1.36 10.22
N MET A 96 -1.29 -2.59 10.00
CA MET A 96 -0.57 -3.36 11.02
C MET A 96 0.89 -2.91 11.17
N CYS A 97 1.50 -2.39 10.10
CA CYS A 97 2.93 -2.13 10.02
C CYS A 97 3.44 -1.16 11.11
N PRO A 98 2.79 -0.01 11.41
CA PRO A 98 3.28 0.89 12.45
C PRO A 98 3.41 0.22 13.82
N ALA A 99 2.45 -0.60 14.20
CA ALA A 99 2.46 -1.28 15.49
C ALA A 99 3.49 -2.42 15.58
N LEU A 100 3.80 -3.08 14.46
CA LEU A 100 4.75 -4.21 14.41
C LEU A 100 6.18 -3.76 14.17
N LEU A 101 6.37 -2.74 13.33
CA LEU A 101 7.70 -2.27 12.91
C LEU A 101 8.20 -1.08 13.72
N HIS A 102 7.40 -0.58 14.67
CA HIS A 102 7.70 0.64 15.43
C HIS A 102 8.02 1.83 14.51
N SER A 103 7.39 1.87 13.33
CA SER A 103 7.60 2.95 12.38
C SER A 103 7.03 4.27 12.92
N GLY A 104 7.76 5.36 12.72
CA GLY A 104 7.38 6.67 13.22
C GLY A 104 6.10 7.23 12.57
N ALA A 105 5.63 8.38 13.07
CA ALA A 105 4.43 9.07 12.60
C ALA A 105 4.44 9.41 11.09
N TRP A 106 5.62 9.51 10.48
CA TRP A 106 5.81 9.85 9.07
C TRP A 106 5.71 8.64 8.11
N PHE A 107 5.52 7.42 8.62
CA PHE A 107 5.47 6.21 7.81
C PHE A 107 4.47 6.30 6.65
N ALA A 108 3.25 6.77 6.92
CA ALA A 108 2.21 6.90 5.89
C ALA A 108 2.64 7.87 4.77
N ILE A 109 3.27 9.00 5.11
CA ILE A 109 3.61 10.05 4.14
C ILE A 109 4.94 9.78 3.45
N LEU A 110 5.98 9.36 4.19
CA LEU A 110 7.32 9.22 3.64
C LEU A 110 7.60 7.87 2.99
N VAL A 111 6.84 6.84 3.35
CA VAL A 111 7.03 5.48 2.82
C VAL A 111 5.86 5.05 1.94
N VAL A 112 4.64 5.08 2.49
CA VAL A 112 3.47 4.51 1.80
C VAL A 112 3.03 5.37 0.61
N LEU A 113 2.95 6.68 0.77
CA LEU A 113 2.49 7.58 -0.28
C LEU A 113 3.42 7.58 -1.51
N PRO A 114 4.74 7.77 -1.40
CA PRO A 114 5.63 7.72 -2.56
C PRO A 114 5.60 6.37 -3.27
N PHE A 115 5.58 5.27 -2.50
CA PHE A 115 5.50 3.93 -3.07
C PHE A 115 4.22 3.74 -3.90
N THR A 116 3.05 4.05 -3.33
CA THR A 116 1.77 3.82 -3.99
C THR A 116 1.59 4.70 -5.23
N LEU A 117 2.05 5.96 -5.18
CA LEU A 117 2.10 6.84 -6.35
C LEU A 117 3.02 6.28 -7.43
N ALA A 118 4.23 5.86 -7.09
CA ALA A 118 5.17 5.26 -8.04
C ALA A 118 4.59 3.98 -8.66
N ALA A 119 3.95 3.12 -7.88
CA ALA A 119 3.33 1.89 -8.35
C ALA A 119 2.19 2.15 -9.34
N VAL A 120 1.29 3.07 -9.03
CA VAL A 120 0.16 3.47 -9.89
C VAL A 120 0.66 4.11 -11.18
N ILE A 121 1.58 5.07 -11.09
CA ILE A 121 2.15 5.75 -12.26
C ILE A 121 2.88 4.75 -13.16
N SER A 122 3.73 3.89 -12.58
CA SER A 122 4.44 2.87 -13.34
C SER A 122 3.49 1.91 -14.05
N ARG A 123 2.40 1.47 -13.38
CA ARG A 123 1.40 0.63 -14.02
C ARG A 123 0.66 1.36 -15.16
N ALA A 124 0.32 2.64 -14.97
CA ALA A 124 -0.33 3.45 -15.98
C ALA A 124 0.58 3.66 -17.22
N VAL A 125 1.85 3.96 -17.00
CA VAL A 125 2.84 4.11 -18.09
C VAL A 125 3.05 2.78 -18.82
N LEU A 126 3.31 1.70 -18.10
CA LEU A 126 3.54 0.38 -18.70
C LEU A 126 2.33 -0.13 -19.47
N SER A 127 1.10 0.19 -19.05
CA SER A 127 -0.12 -0.17 -19.77
C SER A 127 -0.26 0.53 -21.14
N ARG A 128 0.47 1.61 -21.34
CA ARG A 128 0.50 2.34 -22.63
C ARG A 128 1.65 1.88 -23.53
N LEU A 129 2.74 1.42 -22.93
CA LEU A 129 3.94 0.98 -23.66
C LEU A 129 3.88 -0.48 -24.10
N VAL A 130 3.19 -1.32 -23.33
CA VAL A 130 3.07 -2.76 -23.60
C VAL A 130 1.69 -3.05 -24.18
N SER A 131 1.62 -3.30 -25.47
CA SER A 131 0.36 -3.49 -26.22
C SER A 131 -0.50 -4.69 -25.74
N SER A 132 0.13 -5.69 -25.10
CA SER A 132 -0.56 -6.85 -24.56
C SER A 132 -1.19 -6.61 -23.18
N TRP A 133 -0.95 -5.44 -22.56
CA TRP A 133 -1.46 -5.11 -21.25
C TRP A 133 -2.79 -4.34 -21.35
N SER A 134 -3.74 -4.69 -20.49
CA SER A 134 -4.98 -3.92 -20.35
C SER A 134 -4.70 -2.48 -19.95
N ARG A 135 -5.46 -1.54 -20.51
CA ARG A 135 -5.34 -0.13 -20.14
C ARG A 135 -5.62 0.08 -18.65
N TYR A 136 -4.81 0.93 -18.03
CA TYR A 136 -4.95 1.28 -16.63
C TYR A 136 -4.85 2.81 -16.49
N PRO A 137 -5.72 3.46 -15.69
CA PRO A 137 -6.83 2.86 -14.92
C PRO A 137 -7.91 2.27 -15.82
N ALA A 138 -8.69 1.32 -15.28
CA ALA A 138 -9.82 0.77 -16.01
C ALA A 138 -10.89 1.85 -16.24
N PRO A 139 -11.51 1.92 -17.44
CA PRO A 139 -12.65 2.80 -17.64
C PRO A 139 -13.82 2.34 -16.75
N PHE A 140 -14.46 3.28 -16.09
CA PHE A 140 -15.67 3.06 -15.30
C PHE A 140 -16.87 2.92 -16.23
#